data_d1285c407bfbb9e73f7ffc439664973d
#
_entry.id   d1285c407bfbb9e73f7ffc439664973d
#
_cell.length_a   1.000
_cell.length_b   1.000
_cell.length_c   1.000
_cell.angle_alpha   90.00
_cell.angle_beta   90.00
_cell.angle_gamma   90.00
#
_symmetry.space_group_name_H-M   'P 1'
#
loop_
_entity.id
_entity.type
_entity.pdbx_description
1 polymer ?
#
loop_
_entity_poly.entity_id
_entity_poly.type
_entity_poly.pdbx_seq_one_letter_code
_entity_poly.pdbx_strand_id
1 'polypeptide(L)'
;DLGAVKVRVPGGETVYAIPEYEPARLAPEDQLRRVMGEWVAEVKRSGDLVVLRTPPGCAHVVASALDRSGLEGVLGTVAGDDTLLCVAEEELGGEALAARLRDLAGLA
;
A
#
# COMPACT_ATOMS: atom_id res chain seq x y z
N ASP A 1 -17.50 5.89 -5.77
CA ASP A 1 -17.41 6.36 -5.96
C ASP A 1 -16.78 6.65 -6.81
N LEU A 2 -16.97 6.65 -7.35
CA LEU A 2 -16.60 6.89 -8.22
C LEU A 2 -15.64 7.70 -8.32
N GLY A 3 -14.96 7.81 -8.74
CA GLY A 3 -13.94 8.65 -8.86
C GLY A 3 -13.40 9.02 -7.56
N ALA A 4 -13.92 8.57 -6.61
CA ALA A 4 -13.48 8.97 -5.32
C ALA A 4 -12.10 8.43 -5.05
N VAL A 5 -11.31 9.21 -4.39
CA VAL A 5 -9.96 8.83 -4.06
C VAL A 5 -9.84 8.87 -2.56
N LYS A 6 -9.23 7.88 -1.97
CA LYS A 6 -9.03 7.88 -0.54
C LYS A 6 -7.59 8.13 -0.23
N VAL A 7 -7.33 9.09 0.62
CA VAL A 7 -5.98 9.43 1.03
C VAL A 7 -5.75 8.82 2.40
N ARG A 8 -4.69 8.06 2.54
CA ARG A 8 -4.37 7.43 3.81
C ARG A 8 -2.98 7.74 4.24
N VAL A 9 -2.80 7.91 5.51
CA VAL A 9 -1.51 8.20 6.07
C VAL A 9 -1.17 7.07 7.03
N PRO A 10 -0.12 6.35 6.78
CA PRO A 10 0.23 5.21 7.64
C PRO A 10 0.35 5.63 9.09
N GLY A 11 -0.22 4.86 9.94
CA GLY A 11 -0.17 5.18 11.33
C GLY A 11 -1.10 6.28 11.71
N GLY A 12 -1.67 6.81 10.86
CA GLY A 12 -2.43 7.90 11.14
C GLY A 12 -3.62 7.58 11.73
N GLU A 13 -4.15 8.14 12.00
CA GLU A 13 -5.16 7.98 12.56
C GLU A 13 -6.21 7.46 12.14
N THR A 14 -6.28 7.00 11.64
CA THR A 14 -7.22 6.32 11.13
C THR A 14 -7.92 5.92 12.07
N VAL A 15 -8.00 6.43 12.66
CA VAL A 15 -8.60 6.17 13.54
C VAL A 15 -9.72 5.47 13.64
N TYR A 16 -10.55 5.55 13.00
CA TYR A 16 -11.66 4.89 13.20
C TYR A 16 -11.44 3.56 13.03
N ALA A 17 -10.49 3.21 13.19
CA ALA A 17 -10.22 2.00 12.95
C ALA A 17 -10.96 1.25 13.94
N ILE A 18 -11.42 0.36 13.74
CA ILE A 18 -12.09 -0.35 14.53
C ILE A 18 -11.36 -1.24 15.19
N PRO A 19 -11.26 -1.18 16.17
CA PRO A 19 -10.51 -1.88 16.92
C PRO A 19 -10.81 -3.23 17.08
N GLU A 20 -11.75 -3.45 17.32
CA GLU A 20 -11.98 -4.67 17.60
C GLU A 20 -11.63 -5.59 16.70
N TYR A 21 -11.27 -5.34 15.91
CA TYR A 21 -11.13 -6.14 14.97
C TYR A 21 -9.92 -6.68 14.86
N GLU A 22 -9.25 -6.94 15.29
CA GLU A 22 -8.14 -7.40 15.12
C GLU A 22 -7.73 -8.67 14.97
N PRO A 23 -7.67 -9.14 14.60
CA PRO A 23 -7.43 -10.32 14.39
C PRO A 23 -6.26 -10.72 14.16
N ALA A 24 -5.73 -10.49 14.05
CA ALA A 24 -4.56 -10.83 13.98
C ALA A 24 -4.10 -12.09 13.82
N ARG A 25 -4.43 -12.81 13.23
CA ARG A 25 -3.89 -13.91 13.02
C ARG A 25 -2.64 -13.83 12.32
N LEU A 26 -2.38 -13.17 11.30
CA LEU A 26 -1.15 -13.10 10.58
C LEU A 26 -0.39 -11.89 11.00
N ALA A 27 0.90 -11.97 11.07
CA ALA A 27 1.69 -10.79 11.30
C ALA A 27 1.37 -9.79 10.22
N PRO A 28 1.43 -8.50 10.51
CA PRO A 28 1.10 -7.49 9.51
C PRO A 28 1.92 -7.61 8.22
N GLU A 29 3.17 -7.96 8.35
CA GLU A 29 3.98 -8.08 7.14
C GLU A 29 3.58 -9.30 6.32
N ASP A 30 3.22 -10.40 6.96
CA ASP A 30 2.77 -11.57 6.23
C ASP A 30 1.46 -11.30 5.53
N GLN A 31 0.60 -10.53 6.17
CA GLN A 31 -0.65 -10.19 5.59
C GLN A 31 -0.43 -9.28 4.39
N LEU A 32 0.47 -8.32 4.52
CA LEU A 32 0.78 -7.42 3.42
C LEU A 32 1.35 -8.21 2.24
N ARG A 33 2.26 -9.14 2.50
CA ARG A 33 2.87 -9.90 1.43
C ARG A 33 1.82 -10.73 0.69
N ARG A 34 0.86 -11.25 1.41
CA ARG A 34 -0.18 -12.03 0.77
C ARG A 34 -1.05 -11.14 -0.11
N VAL A 35 -1.46 -9.99 0.39
CA VAL A 35 -2.30 -9.09 -0.38
C VAL A 35 -1.55 -8.57 -1.60
N MET A 36 -0.29 -8.20 -1.41
CA MET A 36 0.50 -7.68 -2.52
C MET A 36 0.66 -8.74 -3.60
N GLY A 37 0.96 -9.96 -3.20
CA GLY A 37 1.16 -11.01 -4.19
C GLY A 37 -0.11 -11.37 -4.93
N GLU A 38 -1.25 -11.17 -4.27
CA GLU A 38 -2.50 -11.53 -4.90
C GLU A 38 -3.04 -10.45 -5.80
N TRP A 39 -2.83 -9.19 -5.46
CA TRP A 39 -3.50 -8.11 -6.14
C TRP A 39 -2.62 -7.16 -6.94
N VAL A 40 -1.34 -7.08 -6.66
CA VAL A 40 -0.49 -6.09 -7.34
C VAL A 40 0.09 -6.70 -8.60
N ALA A 41 -0.24 -6.11 -9.74
CA ALA A 41 0.25 -6.60 -11.02
C ALA A 41 1.50 -5.89 -11.47
N GLU A 42 1.71 -4.67 -11.04
CA GLU A 42 2.79 -3.87 -11.55
C GLU A 42 3.21 -2.84 -10.56
N VAL A 43 4.49 -2.55 -10.45
CA VAL A 43 5.03 -1.51 -9.60
C VAL A 43 5.99 -0.69 -10.42
N LYS A 44 5.74 0.60 -10.53
CA LYS A 44 6.60 1.51 -11.26
C LYS A 44 6.82 2.74 -10.43
N ARG A 45 7.82 3.51 -10.76
CA ARG A 45 8.13 4.67 -9.97
C ARG A 45 8.62 5.83 -10.82
N SER A 46 8.37 7.02 -10.34
CA SER A 46 8.93 8.24 -10.92
C SER A 46 9.33 9.08 -9.72
N GLY A 47 10.64 9.24 -9.51
CA GLY A 47 11.10 9.96 -8.34
C GLY A 47 10.66 9.25 -7.07
N ASP A 48 9.99 9.96 -6.21
CA ASP A 48 9.49 9.40 -4.97
C ASP A 48 8.03 8.98 -5.06
N LEU A 49 7.48 8.95 -6.26
CA LEU A 49 6.13 8.48 -6.46
C LEU A 49 6.18 7.06 -6.99
N VAL A 50 5.52 6.15 -6.29
CA VAL A 50 5.53 4.76 -6.69
C VAL A 50 4.10 4.38 -7.03
N VAL A 51 3.89 3.87 -8.23
CA VAL A 51 2.57 3.56 -8.73
C VAL A 51 2.38 2.06 -8.79
N LEU A 52 1.33 1.57 -8.16
CA LEU A 52 1.01 0.16 -8.20
C LEU A 52 -0.28 -0.02 -8.97
N ARG A 53 -0.34 -1.04 -9.78
CA ARG A 53 -1.55 -1.33 -10.55
C ARG A 53 -2.17 -2.61 -10.04
N THR A 54 -3.48 -2.61 -9.94
CA THR A 54 -4.24 -3.75 -9.45
C THR A 54 -5.40 -4.00 -10.39
N PRO A 55 -6.12 -5.09 -10.25
CA PRO A 55 -7.37 -5.25 -10.97
C PRO A 55 -8.36 -4.18 -10.53
N PRO A 56 -9.36 -3.91 -11.34
CA PRO A 56 -10.35 -2.90 -11.00
C PRO A 56 -10.99 -3.15 -9.65
N GLY A 57 -11.12 -2.11 -8.88
CA GLY A 57 -11.76 -2.17 -7.58
C GLY A 57 -10.89 -2.67 -6.46
N CYS A 58 -9.63 -2.97 -6.73
CA CYS A 58 -8.78 -3.59 -5.72
C CYS A 58 -7.69 -2.69 -5.15
N ALA A 59 -7.56 -1.48 -5.67
CA ALA A 59 -6.47 -0.63 -5.19
C ALA A 59 -6.59 -0.32 -3.71
N HIS A 60 -7.80 -0.10 -3.22
CA HIS A 60 -7.94 0.26 -1.81
C HIS A 60 -7.67 -0.92 -0.89
N VAL A 61 -7.79 -2.13 -1.39
CA VAL A 61 -7.47 -3.31 -0.58
C VAL A 61 -5.98 -3.32 -0.30
N VAL A 62 -5.19 -3.02 -1.33
CA VAL A 62 -3.74 -2.98 -1.18
C VAL A 62 -3.35 -1.80 -0.31
N ALA A 63 -3.99 -0.64 -0.51
CA ALA A 63 -3.68 0.54 0.28
C ALA A 63 -3.96 0.29 1.76
N SER A 64 -5.06 -0.38 2.05
CA SER A 64 -5.41 -0.68 3.41
C SER A 64 -4.38 -1.59 4.05
N ALA A 65 -3.93 -2.59 3.31
CA ALA A 65 -2.91 -3.50 3.83
C ALA A 65 -1.61 -2.77 4.09
N LEU A 66 -1.23 -1.86 3.20
CA LEU A 66 -0.02 -1.07 3.41
C LEU A 66 -0.14 -0.21 4.66
N ASP A 67 -1.29 0.42 4.84
CA ASP A 67 -1.48 1.29 6.00
C ASP A 67 -1.40 0.48 7.29
N ARG A 68 -1.97 -0.71 7.29
CA ARG A 68 -1.98 -1.50 8.52
C ARG A 68 -0.64 -2.15 8.80
N SER A 69 0.17 -2.33 7.79
CA SER A 69 1.44 -3.02 7.97
C SER A 69 2.48 -2.16 8.65
N GLY A 70 2.34 -0.86 8.57
CA GLY A 70 3.36 0.03 9.12
C GLY A 70 4.66 -0.02 8.35
N LEU A 71 4.60 -0.34 7.07
CA LEU A 71 5.80 -0.43 6.27
C LEU A 71 6.56 0.87 6.28
N GLU A 72 7.84 0.82 6.60
CA GLU A 72 8.64 2.01 6.64
C GLU A 72 8.89 2.57 5.28
N GLY A 73 9.03 3.85 5.19
CA GLY A 73 9.35 4.50 3.93
C GLY A 73 8.16 5.00 3.17
N VAL A 74 6.95 4.71 3.61
CA VAL A 74 5.75 5.18 2.94
C VAL A 74 5.22 6.38 3.67
N LEU A 75 5.23 7.53 3.00
CA LEU A 75 4.71 8.74 3.61
C LEU A 75 3.19 8.71 3.59
N GLY A 76 2.60 8.21 2.55
CA GLY A 76 1.17 8.11 2.46
C GLY A 76 0.76 7.42 1.18
N THR A 77 -0.51 7.11 1.04
CA THR A 77 -1.02 6.46 -0.16
C THR A 77 -2.31 7.13 -0.61
N VAL A 78 -2.55 7.06 -1.90
CA VAL A 78 -3.78 7.54 -2.49
C VAL A 78 -4.29 6.43 -3.38
N ALA A 79 -5.49 5.94 -3.13
CA ALA A 79 -6.01 4.81 -3.87
C ALA A 79 -7.15 5.22 -4.79
N GLY A 80 -7.03 4.85 -6.04
CA GLY A 80 -8.11 5.01 -7.00
C GLY A 80 -8.83 3.68 -7.16
N ASP A 81 -9.25 3.36 -8.33
CA ASP A 81 -9.96 2.13 -8.60
C ASP A 81 -8.99 0.98 -8.84
N ASP A 82 -8.07 1.14 -9.76
CA ASP A 82 -7.12 0.10 -10.12
C ASP A 82 -5.68 0.59 -9.99
N THR A 83 -5.48 1.75 -9.44
CA THR A 83 -4.15 2.35 -9.34
C THR A 83 -3.97 2.90 -7.94
N LEU A 84 -2.84 2.60 -7.37
CA LEU A 84 -2.51 3.07 -6.04
C LEU A 84 -1.24 3.88 -6.14
N LEU A 85 -1.24 5.06 -5.56
CA LEU A 85 -0.07 5.89 -5.54
C LEU A 85 0.51 5.87 -4.14
N CYS A 86 1.77 5.49 -4.02
CA CYS A 86 2.48 5.54 -2.76
C CYS A 86 3.52 6.63 -2.86
N VAL A 87 3.60 7.46 -1.85
CA VAL A 87 4.60 8.51 -1.81
C VAL A 87 5.67 8.06 -0.86
N ALA A 88 6.92 8.01 -1.33
CA ALA A 88 8.02 7.55 -0.52
C ALA A 88 8.49 8.68 0.39
N GLU A 89 8.91 8.31 1.58
CA GLU A 89 9.56 9.28 2.43
C GLU A 89 10.88 9.65 1.82
N GLU A 90 11.24 10.91 1.93
CA GLU A 90 12.42 11.42 1.28
C GLU A 90 13.67 10.66 1.69
N GLU A 91 13.74 10.27 2.94
CA GLU A 91 14.93 9.61 3.43
C GLU A 91 15.14 8.24 2.82
N LEU A 92 14.09 7.48 2.63
CA LEU A 92 14.26 6.18 2.02
C LEU A 92 14.34 6.31 0.50
N GLY A 93 13.50 7.15 -0.06
CA GLY A 93 13.50 7.36 -1.49
C GLY A 93 12.60 6.41 -2.23
N GLY A 94 12.17 6.84 -3.40
CA GLY A 94 11.24 6.05 -4.19
C GLY A 94 11.85 4.80 -4.75
N GLU A 95 13.14 4.83 -5.07
CA GLU A 95 13.76 3.65 -5.65
C GLU A 95 13.77 2.50 -4.65
N ALA A 96 14.14 2.77 -3.41
CA ALA A 96 14.18 1.73 -2.39
C ALA A 96 12.77 1.26 -2.07
N LEU A 97 11.81 2.17 -2.01
CA LEU A 97 10.46 1.78 -1.73
C LEU A 97 9.90 0.92 -2.85
N ALA A 98 10.15 1.30 -4.11
CA ALA A 98 9.65 0.51 -5.23
C ALA A 98 10.24 -0.89 -5.21
N ALA A 99 11.53 -1.01 -4.90
CA ALA A 99 12.16 -2.31 -4.83
C ALA A 99 11.53 -3.16 -3.74
N ARG A 100 11.25 -2.56 -2.60
CA ARG A 100 10.64 -3.28 -1.51
C ARG A 100 9.24 -3.73 -1.88
N LEU A 101 8.48 -2.86 -2.54
CA LEU A 101 7.11 -3.22 -2.91
C LEU A 101 7.10 -4.30 -3.97
N ARG A 102 8.05 -4.29 -4.90
CA ARG A 102 8.14 -5.35 -5.87
C ARG A 102 8.45 -6.67 -5.19
N ASP A 103 9.33 -6.64 -4.21
CA ASP A 103 9.68 -7.85 -3.50
C ASP A 103 8.46 -8.40 -2.77
N LEU A 104 7.71 -7.54 -2.11
CA LEU A 104 6.53 -7.98 -1.39
C LEU A 104 5.49 -8.56 -2.33
N ALA A 105 5.39 -8.05 -3.53
CA ALA A 105 4.42 -8.54 -4.49
C ALA A 105 4.92 -9.75 -5.27
N GLY A 106 6.15 -10.15 -5.05
CA GLY A 106 6.71 -11.28 -5.79
C GLY A 106 7.07 -10.94 -7.22
N LEU A 107 7.28 -9.67 -7.54
CA LEU A 107 7.65 -9.27 -8.87
C LEU A 107 9.15 -9.12 -8.95
N ALA A 108 9.70 -9.50 -10.05
CA ALA A 108 11.16 -9.47 -10.18
C ALA A 108 11.72 -8.05 -10.35
#